data_30689beae33e4d1021d7e213e832c0f1
#
_entry.id   30689beae33e4d1021d7e213e832c0f1
#
_cell.length_a   1.000
_cell.length_b   1.000
_cell.length_c   1.000
_cell.angle_alpha   90.00
_cell.angle_beta   90.00
_cell.angle_gamma   90.00
#
_symmetry.space_group_name_H-M   'P 1'
#
loop_
_entity.id
_entity.type
_entity.pdbx_description
1 polymer ?
#
loop_
_entity_poly.entity_id
_entity_poly.type
_entity_poly.pdbx_seq_one_letter_code
_entity_poly.pdbx_strand_id
1 'polypeptide(L)'
;VNSLAAVLNAHAANEAREKQFLKNTISDISHQLKTPLAALNIYNGLLQDEAEKLPNIKEFATLSEQELDRIETLVQSLLKITKLDAGSIVIEKSMESVADMMQDVEQHFAYRARQEQKEILLSESEDISLLCDRDWLIEAIDNIVKNALDHTANGDTVRIEWKALSNAVQIVVKDNGCGIHPEDLH
;
A
#
# COMPACT_ATOMS: atom_id res chain seq x y z
N VAL A 1 -21.32 -3.23 40.87
CA VAL A 1 -21.46 -4.52 40.16
C VAL A 1 -21.67 -4.30 38.66
N ASN A 2 -22.55 -3.36 38.23
CA ASN A 2 -22.83 -3.10 36.81
C ASN A 2 -21.64 -2.50 36.04
N SER A 3 -20.75 -1.74 36.69
CA SER A 3 -19.57 -1.13 36.06
C SER A 3 -18.52 -2.17 35.70
N LEU A 4 -18.28 -3.18 36.52
CA LEU A 4 -17.27 -4.22 36.25
C LEU A 4 -17.73 -5.14 35.11
N ALA A 5 -19.02 -5.49 35.06
CA ALA A 5 -19.57 -6.30 33.98
C ALA A 5 -19.52 -5.56 32.63
N ALA A 6 -19.78 -4.26 32.62
CA ALA A 6 -19.64 -3.44 31.41
C ALA A 6 -18.19 -3.37 30.90
N VAL A 7 -17.22 -3.24 31.79
CA VAL A 7 -15.79 -3.23 31.44
C VAL A 7 -15.35 -4.59 30.89
N LEU A 8 -15.75 -5.69 31.55
CA LEU A 8 -15.44 -7.04 31.08
C LEU A 8 -16.07 -7.35 29.72
N ASN A 9 -17.32 -6.92 29.48
CA ASN A 9 -17.98 -7.10 28.18
C ASN A 9 -17.31 -6.26 27.08
N ALA A 10 -16.89 -5.04 27.40
CA ALA A 10 -16.16 -4.20 26.44
C ALA A 10 -14.78 -4.82 26.08
N HIS A 11 -14.08 -5.38 27.08
CA HIS A 11 -12.80 -6.05 26.87
C HIS A 11 -12.97 -7.31 26.00
N ALA A 12 -13.94 -8.15 26.31
CA ALA A 12 -14.26 -9.34 25.52
C ALA A 12 -14.67 -9.00 24.07
N ALA A 13 -15.43 -7.92 23.88
CA ALA A 13 -15.82 -7.45 22.55
C ALA A 13 -14.61 -6.95 21.74
N ASN A 14 -13.67 -6.24 22.38
CA ASN A 14 -12.44 -5.81 21.72
C ASN A 14 -11.56 -7.01 21.34
N GLU A 15 -11.35 -7.95 22.26
CA GLU A 15 -10.58 -9.17 22.00
C GLU A 15 -11.15 -10.01 20.83
N ALA A 16 -12.49 -10.10 20.77
CA ALA A 16 -13.17 -10.77 19.66
C ALA A 16 -12.97 -10.06 18.33
N ARG A 17 -13.00 -8.70 18.31
CA ARG A 17 -12.73 -7.90 17.10
C ARG A 17 -11.28 -8.07 16.63
N GLU A 18 -10.31 -8.02 17.54
CA GLU A 18 -8.89 -8.21 17.24
C GLU A 18 -8.65 -9.59 16.64
N LYS A 19 -9.20 -10.65 17.24
CA LYS A 19 -9.10 -12.02 16.69
C LYS A 19 -9.72 -12.14 15.30
N GLN A 20 -10.88 -11.50 15.09
CA GLN A 20 -11.55 -11.54 13.79
C GLN A 20 -10.75 -10.76 12.73
N PHE A 21 -10.22 -9.59 13.08
CA PHE A 21 -9.34 -8.80 12.21
C PHE A 21 -8.09 -9.60 11.82
N LEU A 22 -7.41 -10.20 12.81
CA LEU A 22 -6.23 -11.03 12.56
C LEU A 22 -6.55 -12.21 11.65
N LYS A 23 -7.67 -12.90 11.88
CA LYS A 23 -8.13 -14.02 11.04
C LYS A 23 -8.37 -13.59 9.59
N ASN A 24 -9.05 -12.47 9.38
CA ASN A 24 -9.31 -11.93 8.04
C ASN A 24 -7.99 -11.54 7.35
N THR A 25 -7.11 -10.83 8.06
CA THR A 25 -5.80 -10.41 7.54
C THR A 25 -4.94 -11.61 7.13
N ILE A 26 -4.87 -12.66 7.95
CA ILE A 26 -4.14 -13.89 7.61
C ILE A 26 -4.75 -14.57 6.38
N SER A 27 -6.07 -14.59 6.28
CA SER A 27 -6.78 -15.16 5.13
C SER A 27 -6.43 -14.40 3.85
N ASP A 28 -6.51 -13.08 3.89
CA ASP A 28 -6.24 -12.21 2.73
C ASP A 28 -4.77 -12.34 2.27
N ILE A 29 -3.82 -12.32 3.22
CA ILE A 29 -2.40 -12.52 2.92
C ILE A 29 -2.17 -13.92 2.32
N SER A 30 -2.83 -14.97 2.88
CA SER A 30 -2.70 -16.33 2.34
C SER A 30 -3.18 -16.42 0.90
N HIS A 31 -4.28 -15.76 0.57
CA HIS A 31 -4.78 -15.67 -0.80
C HIS A 31 -3.83 -14.88 -1.71
N GLN A 32 -3.33 -13.74 -1.24
CA GLN A 32 -2.39 -12.90 -2.00
C GLN A 32 -1.02 -13.56 -2.21
N LEU A 33 -0.56 -14.42 -1.30
CA LEU A 33 0.67 -15.20 -1.48
C LEU A 33 0.48 -16.39 -2.42
N LYS A 34 -0.70 -17.01 -2.42
CA LYS A 34 -0.98 -18.20 -3.25
C LYS A 34 -0.87 -17.90 -4.75
N THR A 35 -1.29 -16.72 -5.18
CA THR A 35 -1.29 -16.31 -6.60
C THR A 35 0.13 -16.19 -7.17
N PRO A 36 1.07 -15.40 -6.59
CA PRO A 36 2.44 -15.32 -7.10
C PRO A 36 3.20 -16.64 -6.95
N LEU A 37 2.95 -17.43 -5.90
CA LEU A 37 3.54 -18.75 -5.78
C LEU A 37 3.07 -19.71 -6.87
N ALA A 38 1.79 -19.67 -7.24
CA ALA A 38 1.28 -20.46 -8.35
C ALA A 38 1.91 -20.03 -9.69
N ALA A 39 2.06 -18.71 -9.92
CA ALA A 39 2.74 -18.20 -11.11
C ALA A 39 4.21 -18.63 -11.17
N LEU A 40 4.96 -18.52 -10.06
CA LEU A 40 6.34 -18.99 -9.97
C LEU A 40 6.49 -20.49 -10.28
N ASN A 41 5.57 -21.31 -9.78
CA ASN A 41 5.56 -22.74 -10.09
C ASN A 41 5.35 -23.00 -11.58
N ILE A 42 4.46 -22.26 -12.23
CA ILE A 42 4.22 -22.35 -13.68
C ILE A 42 5.49 -21.94 -14.45
N TYR A 43 6.09 -20.79 -14.09
CA TYR A 43 7.31 -20.29 -14.76
C TYR A 43 8.49 -21.26 -14.57
N ASN A 44 8.64 -21.81 -13.38
CA ASN A 44 9.67 -22.83 -13.11
C ASN A 44 9.46 -24.10 -13.95
N GLY A 45 8.20 -24.54 -14.11
CA GLY A 45 7.87 -25.64 -15.01
C GLY A 45 8.23 -25.35 -16.46
N LEU A 46 7.87 -24.16 -16.96
CA LEU A 46 8.20 -23.71 -18.32
C LEU A 46 9.72 -23.57 -18.53
N LEU A 47 10.47 -23.09 -17.53
CA LEU A 47 11.92 -23.04 -17.58
C LEU A 47 12.55 -24.43 -17.70
N GLN A 48 12.01 -25.42 -17.01
CA GLN A 48 12.47 -26.81 -17.11
C GLN A 48 12.18 -27.42 -18.49
N ASP A 49 11.00 -27.16 -19.05
CA ASP A 49 10.59 -27.67 -20.35
C ASP A 49 11.34 -27.00 -21.51
N GLU A 50 11.68 -25.70 -21.39
CA GLU A 50 12.32 -24.88 -22.43
C GLU A 50 13.85 -24.75 -22.25
N ALA A 51 14.44 -25.42 -21.25
CA ALA A 51 15.87 -25.34 -20.97
C ALA A 51 16.77 -25.68 -22.20
N GLU A 52 16.25 -26.38 -23.18
CA GLU A 52 16.91 -26.69 -24.45
C GLU A 52 16.68 -25.63 -25.56
N LYS A 53 15.77 -24.63 -25.33
CA LYS A 53 15.35 -23.63 -26.33
C LYS A 53 15.54 -22.21 -25.78
N LEU A 54 16.75 -21.74 -25.83
CA LEU A 54 17.31 -20.55 -25.17
C LEU A 54 16.60 -19.18 -25.27
N PRO A 55 15.75 -18.81 -26.24
CA PRO A 55 15.26 -17.42 -26.32
C PRO A 55 14.31 -17.03 -25.18
N ASN A 56 13.55 -17.93 -24.63
CA ASN A 56 12.47 -17.62 -23.66
C ASN A 56 12.94 -17.65 -22.18
N ILE A 57 14.13 -18.19 -21.89
CA ILE A 57 14.63 -18.28 -20.50
C ILE A 57 14.73 -16.93 -19.83
N LYS A 58 15.17 -15.90 -20.58
CA LYS A 58 15.30 -14.54 -20.04
C LYS A 58 13.95 -13.95 -19.64
N GLU A 59 12.92 -14.15 -20.45
CA GLU A 59 11.55 -13.70 -20.16
C GLU A 59 11.00 -14.37 -18.89
N PHE A 60 11.11 -15.68 -18.79
CA PHE A 60 10.63 -16.43 -17.61
C PHE A 60 11.42 -16.06 -16.35
N ALA A 61 12.73 -15.85 -16.46
CA ALA A 61 13.54 -15.38 -15.35
C ALA A 61 13.09 -14.00 -14.86
N THR A 62 12.80 -13.07 -15.77
CA THR A 62 12.29 -11.73 -15.44
C THR A 62 10.91 -11.80 -14.77
N LEU A 63 10.01 -12.63 -15.28
CA LEU A 63 8.68 -12.81 -14.67
C LEU A 63 8.77 -13.44 -13.27
N SER A 64 9.67 -14.42 -13.10
CA SER A 64 9.92 -15.03 -11.79
C SER A 64 10.49 -14.03 -10.79
N GLU A 65 11.39 -13.14 -11.21
CA GLU A 65 11.94 -12.07 -10.39
C GLU A 65 10.85 -11.10 -9.94
N GLN A 66 9.96 -10.68 -10.83
CA GLN A 66 8.82 -9.82 -10.49
C GLN A 66 7.88 -10.44 -9.45
N GLU A 67 7.61 -11.74 -9.55
CA GLU A 67 6.77 -12.43 -8.56
C GLU A 67 7.48 -12.63 -7.22
N LEU A 68 8.81 -12.79 -7.22
CA LEU A 68 9.60 -12.82 -5.99
C LEU A 68 9.56 -11.48 -5.27
N ASP A 69 9.75 -10.36 -5.99
CA ASP A 69 9.66 -9.00 -5.43
C ASP A 69 8.26 -8.73 -4.84
N ARG A 70 7.23 -9.24 -5.51
CA ARG A 70 5.85 -9.15 -5.01
C ARG A 70 5.66 -9.94 -3.71
N ILE A 71 6.20 -11.14 -3.61
CA ILE A 71 6.16 -11.94 -2.38
C ILE A 71 6.91 -11.22 -1.26
N GLU A 72 8.10 -10.68 -1.55
CA GLU A 72 8.87 -9.91 -0.56
C GLU A 72 8.07 -8.73 -0.01
N THR A 73 7.42 -7.97 -0.88
CA THR A 73 6.55 -6.85 -0.48
C THR A 73 5.41 -7.31 0.43
N LEU A 74 4.75 -8.44 0.12
CA LEU A 74 3.68 -8.99 0.94
C LEU A 74 4.17 -9.45 2.32
N VAL A 75 5.33 -10.10 2.37
CA VAL A 75 5.96 -10.53 3.64
C VAL A 75 6.33 -9.32 4.51
N GLN A 76 6.90 -8.28 3.92
CA GLN A 76 7.24 -7.04 4.65
C GLN A 76 5.98 -6.37 5.21
N SER A 77 4.90 -6.30 4.44
CA SER A 77 3.61 -5.77 4.88
C SER A 77 3.03 -6.56 6.05
N LEU A 78 3.11 -7.89 5.99
CA LEU A 78 2.68 -8.77 7.08
C LEU A 78 3.48 -8.53 8.36
N LEU A 79 4.81 -8.43 8.24
CA LEU A 79 5.69 -8.17 9.38
C LEU A 79 5.41 -6.79 10.01
N LYS A 80 5.08 -5.77 9.21
CA LYS A 80 4.68 -4.46 9.71
C LYS A 80 3.36 -4.54 10.50
N ILE A 81 2.35 -5.22 9.96
CA ILE A 81 1.06 -5.41 10.64
C ILE A 81 1.27 -6.13 11.98
N THR A 82 2.03 -7.22 11.99
CA THR A 82 2.28 -7.97 13.23
C THR A 82 3.04 -7.17 14.28
N LYS A 83 3.97 -6.29 13.88
CA LYS A 83 4.69 -5.39 14.79
C LYS A 83 3.78 -4.29 15.34
N LEU A 84 2.84 -3.76 14.54
CA LEU A 84 1.83 -2.81 14.97
C LEU A 84 0.91 -3.44 16.02
N ASP A 85 0.37 -4.63 15.75
CA ASP A 85 -0.52 -5.35 16.67
C ASP A 85 0.17 -5.72 17.99
N ALA A 86 1.46 -6.06 17.94
CA ALA A 86 2.25 -6.33 19.14
C ALA A 86 2.61 -5.06 19.94
N GLY A 87 2.22 -3.86 19.49
CA GLY A 87 2.61 -2.59 20.12
C GLY A 87 4.12 -2.34 20.11
N SER A 88 4.86 -3.05 19.24
CA SER A 88 6.31 -2.98 19.15
C SER A 88 6.79 -1.80 18.31
N ILE A 89 5.87 -1.11 17.64
CA ILE A 89 6.18 0.09 16.87
C ILE A 89 5.89 1.31 17.74
N VAL A 90 6.92 2.12 17.97
CA VAL A 90 6.79 3.43 18.58
C VAL A 90 6.50 4.43 17.47
N ILE A 91 5.34 5.07 17.53
CA ILE A 91 4.97 6.16 16.61
C ILE A 91 5.58 7.46 17.16
N GLU A 92 6.60 7.98 16.49
CA GLU A 92 7.30 9.20 16.89
C GLU A 92 6.68 10.41 16.18
N LYS A 93 5.80 11.12 16.89
CA LYS A 93 5.09 12.27 16.34
C LYS A 93 5.89 13.56 16.51
N SER A 94 6.04 14.30 15.41
CA SER A 94 6.58 15.66 15.35
C SER A 94 5.67 16.58 14.53
N MET A 95 5.86 17.89 14.66
CA MET A 95 5.14 18.86 13.83
C MET A 95 5.81 18.90 12.46
N GLU A 96 5.11 18.42 11.44
CA GLU A 96 5.63 18.27 10.08
C GLU A 96 4.85 19.15 9.10
N SER A 97 5.54 19.69 8.08
CA SER A 97 4.91 20.39 6.97
C SER A 97 4.27 19.36 6.02
N VAL A 98 2.97 19.53 5.78
CA VAL A 98 2.26 18.65 4.84
C VAL A 98 2.77 18.87 3.41
N ALA A 99 3.08 20.12 3.05
CA ALA A 99 3.62 20.45 1.73
C ALA A 99 4.95 19.74 1.46
N ASP A 100 5.88 19.77 2.44
CA ASP A 100 7.18 19.10 2.31
C ASP A 100 7.01 17.57 2.18
N MET A 101 6.12 16.97 2.96
CA MET A 101 5.83 15.54 2.85
C MET A 101 5.26 15.17 1.47
N MET A 102 4.36 15.97 0.91
CA MET A 102 3.79 15.71 -0.43
C MET A 102 4.82 15.91 -1.54
N GLN A 103 5.80 16.81 -1.36
CA GLN A 103 6.93 16.95 -2.27
C GLN A 103 7.84 15.70 -2.24
N ASP A 104 8.11 15.13 -1.06
CA ASP A 104 8.86 13.89 -0.97
C ASP A 104 8.14 12.74 -1.69
N VAL A 105 6.82 12.61 -1.47
CA VAL A 105 5.99 11.62 -2.18
C VAL A 105 6.08 11.81 -3.70
N GLU A 106 5.96 13.04 -4.20
CA GLU A 106 6.11 13.32 -5.63
C GLU A 106 7.49 12.89 -6.14
N GLN A 107 8.57 13.20 -5.40
CA GLN A 107 9.93 12.85 -5.77
C GLN A 107 10.16 11.33 -5.81
N HIS A 108 9.56 10.55 -4.90
CA HIS A 108 9.65 9.09 -4.90
C HIS A 108 9.17 8.48 -6.21
N PHE A 109 8.15 9.07 -6.83
CA PHE A 109 7.55 8.57 -8.06
C PHE A 109 7.93 9.34 -9.31
N ALA A 110 8.68 10.44 -9.22
CA ALA A 110 9.01 11.31 -10.35
C ALA A 110 9.71 10.57 -11.51
N TYR A 111 10.63 9.66 -11.19
CA TYR A 111 11.31 8.85 -12.22
C TYR A 111 10.33 7.90 -12.93
N ARG A 112 9.53 7.16 -12.16
CA ARG A 112 8.53 6.23 -12.68
C ARG A 112 7.49 6.95 -13.54
N ALA A 113 6.93 8.06 -13.04
CA ALA A 113 5.94 8.85 -13.77
C ALA A 113 6.47 9.30 -15.14
N ARG A 114 7.72 9.80 -15.20
CA ARG A 114 8.37 10.17 -16.47
C ARG A 114 8.54 8.98 -17.42
N GLN A 115 8.98 7.83 -16.93
CA GLN A 115 9.16 6.63 -17.75
C GLN A 115 7.82 6.14 -18.34
N GLU A 116 6.76 6.23 -17.55
CA GLU A 116 5.41 5.83 -17.95
C GLU A 116 4.62 6.96 -18.65
N GLN A 117 5.26 8.12 -18.93
CA GLN A 117 4.66 9.31 -19.54
C GLN A 117 3.39 9.77 -18.80
N LYS A 118 3.42 9.73 -17.48
CA LYS A 118 2.37 10.19 -16.57
C LYS A 118 2.83 11.45 -15.83
N GLU A 119 1.91 12.18 -15.25
CA GLU A 119 2.20 13.40 -14.52
C GLU A 119 1.66 13.30 -13.08
N ILE A 120 2.46 13.74 -12.11
CA ILE A 120 2.02 13.91 -10.73
C ILE A 120 1.90 15.41 -10.47
N LEU A 121 0.74 15.85 -10.03
CA LEU A 121 0.45 17.26 -9.78
C LEU A 121 0.18 17.47 -8.30
N LEU A 122 0.93 18.35 -7.67
CA LEU A 122 0.65 18.84 -6.33
C LEU A 122 -0.26 20.07 -6.42
N SER A 123 -1.28 20.15 -5.56
CA SER A 123 -2.08 21.38 -5.46
C SER A 123 -1.27 22.45 -4.73
N GLU A 124 -1.37 23.68 -5.22
CA GLU A 124 -0.94 24.84 -4.43
C GLU A 124 -1.93 24.99 -3.26
N SER A 125 -1.47 24.76 -2.04
CA SER A 125 -2.30 24.90 -0.85
C SER A 125 -1.52 25.62 0.24
N GLU A 126 -2.25 26.07 1.26
CA GLU A 126 -1.66 26.73 2.43
C GLU A 126 -0.61 25.82 3.10
N ASP A 127 0.39 26.43 3.72
CA ASP A 127 1.37 25.71 4.54
C ASP A 127 0.65 25.19 5.80
N ILE A 128 0.46 23.88 5.85
CA ILE A 128 -0.24 23.20 6.92
C ILE A 128 0.76 22.35 7.71
N SER A 129 0.85 22.59 9.02
CA SER A 129 1.62 21.74 9.92
C SER A 129 0.72 20.69 10.57
N LEU A 130 1.16 19.43 10.60
CA LEU A 130 0.45 18.30 11.15
C LEU A 130 1.31 17.59 12.19
N LEU A 131 0.74 17.29 13.36
CA LEU A 131 1.41 16.44 14.37
C LEU A 131 1.25 14.97 13.96
N CYS A 132 2.27 14.43 13.31
CA CYS A 132 2.27 13.05 12.81
C CYS A 132 3.66 12.43 12.89
N ASP A 133 3.71 11.14 12.65
CA ASP A 133 4.94 10.45 12.31
C ASP A 133 5.12 10.57 10.79
N ARG A 134 6.19 11.28 10.39
CA ARG A 134 6.47 11.63 8.99
C ARG A 134 6.58 10.39 8.10
N ASP A 135 7.39 9.42 8.53
CA ASP A 135 7.72 8.26 7.71
C ASP A 135 6.49 7.37 7.48
N TRP A 136 5.70 7.16 8.52
CA TRP A 136 4.46 6.40 8.42
C TRP A 136 3.41 7.09 7.55
N LEU A 137 3.32 8.42 7.60
CA LEU A 137 2.36 9.14 6.77
C LEU A 137 2.80 9.14 5.31
N ILE A 138 4.07 9.41 5.02
CA ILE A 138 4.63 9.33 3.66
C ILE A 138 4.41 7.93 3.08
N GLU A 139 4.73 6.86 3.83
CA GLU A 139 4.49 5.49 3.36
C GLU A 139 3.01 5.21 3.04
N ALA A 140 2.10 5.72 3.87
CA ALA A 140 0.67 5.58 3.61
C ALA A 140 0.24 6.27 2.30
N ILE A 141 0.74 7.48 2.06
CA ILE A 141 0.43 8.23 0.83
C ILE A 141 1.13 7.60 -0.39
N ASP A 142 2.38 7.16 -0.25
CA ASP A 142 3.11 6.44 -1.30
C ASP A 142 2.32 5.23 -1.81
N ASN A 143 1.73 4.45 -0.91
CA ASN A 143 0.89 3.30 -1.28
C ASN A 143 -0.34 3.72 -2.11
N ILE A 144 -0.98 4.84 -1.77
CA ILE A 144 -2.13 5.37 -2.50
C ILE A 144 -1.69 5.89 -3.88
N VAL A 145 -0.60 6.66 -3.95
CA VAL A 145 -0.06 7.20 -5.20
C VAL A 145 0.43 6.08 -6.13
N LYS A 146 1.10 5.07 -5.58
CA LYS A 146 1.48 3.87 -6.33
C LYS A 146 0.27 3.20 -6.96
N ASN A 147 -0.80 2.99 -6.19
CA ASN A 147 -2.03 2.40 -6.68
C ASN A 147 -2.68 3.25 -7.78
N ALA A 148 -2.72 4.57 -7.62
CA ALA A 148 -3.20 5.49 -8.64
C ALA A 148 -2.38 5.38 -9.94
N LEU A 149 -1.04 5.34 -9.84
CA LEU A 149 -0.16 5.14 -10.99
C LEU A 149 -0.35 3.76 -11.65
N ASP A 150 -0.61 2.70 -10.89
CA ASP A 150 -0.83 1.36 -11.43
C ASP A 150 -2.12 1.27 -12.26
N HIS A 151 -3.11 2.14 -12.00
CA HIS A 151 -4.41 2.16 -12.67
C HIS A 151 -4.60 3.32 -13.67
N THR A 152 -3.53 4.04 -14.00
CA THR A 152 -3.49 5.11 -15.00
C THR A 152 -2.73 4.67 -16.26
N ALA A 153 -3.04 5.29 -17.41
CA ALA A 153 -2.38 5.06 -18.70
C ALA A 153 -1.38 6.19 -19.05
N ASN A 154 -0.69 6.05 -20.17
CA ASN A 154 0.17 7.11 -20.70
C ASN A 154 -0.63 8.38 -20.97
N GLY A 155 -0.13 9.53 -20.50
CA GLY A 155 -0.78 10.83 -20.62
C GLY A 155 -1.75 11.15 -19.49
N ASP A 156 -1.99 10.20 -18.60
CA ASP A 156 -2.83 10.41 -17.41
C ASP A 156 -2.11 11.17 -16.31
N THR A 157 -2.90 11.68 -15.37
CA THR A 157 -2.41 12.48 -14.24
C THR A 157 -2.88 11.91 -12.91
N VAL A 158 -1.99 11.95 -11.92
CA VAL A 158 -2.29 11.72 -10.51
C VAL A 158 -2.15 13.06 -9.78
N ARG A 159 -3.21 13.51 -9.12
CA ARG A 159 -3.22 14.80 -8.39
C ARG A 159 -3.29 14.56 -6.90
N ILE A 160 -2.42 15.22 -6.15
CA ILE A 160 -2.40 15.20 -4.69
C ILE A 160 -2.83 16.58 -4.19
N GLU A 161 -3.92 16.60 -3.44
CA GLU A 161 -4.50 17.84 -2.86
C GLU A 161 -4.56 17.68 -1.34
N TRP A 162 -4.34 18.77 -0.60
CA TRP A 162 -4.52 18.76 0.84
C TRP A 162 -5.17 20.06 1.33
N LYS A 163 -5.88 19.98 2.43
CA LYS A 163 -6.52 21.13 3.07
C LYS A 163 -6.71 20.94 4.56
N ALA A 164 -6.67 22.05 5.30
CA ALA A 164 -7.06 22.06 6.69
C ALA A 164 -8.59 21.96 6.83
N LEU A 165 -9.05 21.16 7.76
CA LEU A 165 -10.41 21.11 8.27
C LEU A 165 -10.40 21.60 9.72
N SER A 166 -11.58 21.76 10.34
CA SER A 166 -11.71 22.28 11.71
C SER A 166 -10.88 21.51 12.75
N ASN A 167 -10.70 20.20 12.57
CA ASN A 167 -10.04 19.30 13.52
C ASN A 167 -9.19 18.21 12.85
N ALA A 168 -8.91 18.34 11.55
CA ALA A 168 -8.15 17.37 10.78
C ALA A 168 -7.49 18.04 9.57
N VAL A 169 -6.54 17.33 8.97
CA VAL A 169 -6.02 17.61 7.63
C VAL A 169 -6.58 16.55 6.69
N GLN A 170 -7.16 16.97 5.59
CA GLN A 170 -7.60 16.08 4.52
C GLN A 170 -6.53 16.06 3.43
N ILE A 171 -6.04 14.86 3.09
CA ILE A 171 -5.19 14.62 1.92
C ILE A 171 -6.00 13.76 0.95
N VAL A 172 -6.02 14.13 -0.32
CA VAL A 172 -6.80 13.46 -1.36
C VAL A 172 -5.88 13.18 -2.55
N VAL A 173 -5.80 11.93 -2.95
CA VAL A 173 -5.14 11.52 -4.19
C VAL A 173 -6.22 11.22 -5.21
N LYS A 174 -6.15 11.83 -6.38
CA LYS A 174 -7.10 11.67 -7.50
C LYS A 174 -6.33 11.24 -8.73
N ASP A 175 -6.82 10.24 -9.41
CA ASP A 175 -6.36 9.86 -10.73
C ASP A 175 -7.48 10.05 -11.76
N ASN A 176 -7.13 10.04 -13.05
CA ASN A 176 -8.07 10.05 -14.17
C ASN A 176 -8.02 8.74 -14.97
N GLY A 177 -7.59 7.66 -14.32
CA GLY A 177 -7.49 6.33 -14.90
C GLY A 177 -8.84 5.65 -15.14
N CYS A 178 -8.81 4.34 -15.33
CA CYS A 178 -10.00 3.54 -15.69
C CYS A 178 -11.05 3.40 -14.58
N GLY A 179 -10.71 3.82 -13.35
CA GLY A 179 -11.57 3.66 -12.16
C GLY A 179 -11.67 2.19 -11.69
N ILE A 180 -12.52 1.98 -10.69
CA ILE A 180 -12.78 0.64 -10.11
C ILE A 180 -14.07 0.10 -10.70
N HIS A 181 -14.03 -1.13 -11.24
CA HIS A 181 -15.24 -1.76 -11.75
C HIS A 181 -16.26 -1.99 -10.64
N PRO A 182 -17.59 -1.77 -10.87
CA PRO A 182 -18.60 -1.91 -9.82
C PRO A 182 -18.62 -3.27 -9.12
N GLU A 183 -18.17 -4.33 -9.76
CA GLU A 183 -18.06 -5.68 -9.20
C GLU A 183 -16.89 -5.84 -8.22
N ASP A 184 -15.92 -4.93 -8.24
CA ASP A 184 -14.74 -4.92 -7.36
C ASP A 184 -14.91 -3.99 -6.14
N LEU A 185 -16.07 -3.31 -6.05
CA LEU A 185 -16.45 -2.47 -4.92
C LEU A 185 -17.14 -3.33 -3.84
N HIS A 186 -16.36 -3.96 -2.96
CA HIS A 186 -16.87 -4.74 -1.81
C HIS A 186 -16.49 -4.12 -0.47
#